data_b319de557a06e6b3fa046c6e909590e8
#
_entry.id   b319de557a06e6b3fa046c6e909590e8
#
_cell.length_a   1.000
_cell.length_b   1.000
_cell.length_c   1.000
_cell.angle_alpha   90.00
_cell.angle_beta   90.00
_cell.angle_gamma   90.00
#
_symmetry.space_group_name_H-M   'P 1'
#
loop_
_entity.id
_entity.type
_entity.pdbx_description
1 polymer ?
#
loop_
_entity_poly.entity_id
_entity_poly.type
_entity_poly.pdbx_seq_one_letter_code
_entity_poly.pdbx_strand_id
1 'polypeptide(L)'
;MKKQNDIEDLVIVDGHNFIFNFFKSGKLSGEKLTYLREKLIADLAWYKNQKNCDTVVVFDARNSDNPQRSIQTIDGVKVIYSRKNETADDVIEELAGMETGYKRIFVVTSDYLQQKVVFRKNIYRKSSREFRLEIKDLKDKIREKMASSKKDSDKVFLSLEKRLSGKTRKKLSELRKK
;
A
#
# COMPACT_ATOMS: atom_id res chain seq x y z
N MET A 1 6.23 -9.66 -27.49
CA MET A 1 6.08 -10.33 -26.18
C MET A 1 6.37 -9.31 -25.08
N LYS A 2 5.35 -8.88 -24.32
CA LYS A 2 5.57 -8.05 -23.13
C LYS A 2 6.32 -8.91 -22.11
N LYS A 3 7.50 -8.45 -21.66
CA LYS A 3 8.17 -9.05 -20.50
C LYS A 3 7.17 -9.03 -19.34
N GLN A 4 6.75 -10.20 -18.90
CA GLN A 4 6.05 -10.40 -17.66
C GLN A 4 7.04 -9.85 -16.60
N ASN A 5 6.73 -8.70 -15.99
CA ASN A 5 7.50 -8.21 -14.85
C ASN A 5 7.39 -9.28 -13.77
N ASP A 6 8.46 -10.02 -13.54
CA ASP A 6 8.52 -11.00 -12.47
C ASP A 6 8.32 -10.26 -11.14
N ILE A 7 7.12 -10.37 -10.58
CA ILE A 7 6.83 -9.87 -9.25
C ILE A 7 7.51 -10.83 -8.28
N GLU A 8 8.53 -10.32 -7.59
CA GLU A 8 9.39 -11.13 -6.73
C GLU A 8 8.95 -11.11 -5.27
N ASP A 9 8.24 -10.07 -4.85
CA ASP A 9 7.88 -9.81 -3.47
C ASP A 9 6.39 -9.91 -3.24
N LEU A 10 6.01 -10.55 -2.13
CA LEU A 10 4.65 -10.57 -1.59
C LEU A 10 4.63 -9.86 -0.24
N VAL A 11 3.68 -8.97 -0.02
CA VAL A 11 3.43 -8.32 1.27
C VAL A 11 2.08 -8.77 1.79
N ILE A 12 2.06 -9.46 2.93
CA ILE A 12 0.86 -9.91 3.63
C ILE A 12 0.69 -9.04 4.88
N VAL A 13 -0.45 -8.38 5.01
CA VAL A 13 -0.72 -7.43 6.09
C VAL A 13 -1.84 -7.95 6.98
N ASP A 14 -1.60 -8.03 8.28
CA ASP A 14 -2.66 -8.13 9.27
C ASP A 14 -3.38 -6.79 9.37
N GLY A 15 -4.57 -6.72 8.77
CA GLY A 15 -5.30 -5.47 8.61
C GLY A 15 -5.77 -4.87 9.93
N HIS A 16 -6.30 -5.68 10.85
CA HIS A 16 -6.75 -5.18 12.14
C HIS A 16 -5.58 -4.78 13.05
N ASN A 17 -4.54 -5.59 13.12
CA ASN A 17 -3.33 -5.26 13.87
C ASN A 17 -2.72 -3.95 13.36
N PHE A 18 -2.63 -3.78 12.03
CA PHE A 18 -2.14 -2.55 11.42
C PHE A 18 -2.99 -1.34 11.79
N ILE A 19 -4.31 -1.42 11.72
CA ILE A 19 -5.22 -0.34 12.06
C ILE A 19 -5.12 -0.01 13.55
N PHE A 20 -5.23 -1.00 14.44
CA PHE A 20 -5.28 -0.77 15.89
C PHE A 20 -3.97 -0.27 16.49
N ASN A 21 -2.82 -0.60 15.91
CA ASN A 21 -1.53 -0.08 16.36
C ASN A 21 -1.43 1.45 16.30
N PHE A 22 -2.26 2.11 15.50
CA PHE A 22 -2.23 3.57 15.34
C PHE A 22 -3.37 4.29 16.02
N PHE A 23 -4.39 3.59 16.45
CA PHE A 23 -5.55 4.15 17.14
C PHE A 23 -5.61 3.64 18.57
N LYS A 24 -4.71 4.17 19.41
CA LYS A 24 -4.47 3.71 20.79
C LYS A 24 -5.62 3.89 21.77
N SER A 25 -6.74 4.48 21.44
CA SER A 25 -7.79 4.74 22.41
C SER A 25 -9.20 4.68 21.84
N GLY A 26 -10.00 3.84 22.48
CA GLY A 26 -11.44 3.81 22.34
C GLY A 26 -11.97 2.73 21.38
N LYS A 27 -13.20 2.31 21.62
CA LYS A 27 -13.95 1.46 20.69
C LYS A 27 -14.11 2.23 19.38
N LEU A 28 -13.50 1.73 18.32
CA LEU A 28 -13.75 2.26 16.98
C LEU A 28 -15.21 1.99 16.63
N SER A 29 -15.97 3.02 16.24
CA SER A 29 -17.29 2.81 15.66
C SER A 29 -17.17 1.98 14.35
N GLY A 30 -18.22 1.25 14.00
CA GLY A 30 -18.21 0.43 12.78
C GLY A 30 -17.88 1.24 11.52
N GLU A 31 -18.46 2.45 11.40
CA GLU A 31 -18.17 3.37 10.28
C GLU A 31 -16.70 3.79 10.21
N LYS A 32 -16.11 4.13 11.35
CA LYS A 32 -14.71 4.51 11.41
C LYS A 32 -13.79 3.35 11.06
N LEU A 33 -14.13 2.13 11.48
CA LEU A 33 -13.37 0.94 11.13
C LEU A 33 -13.48 0.64 9.63
N THR A 34 -14.64 0.80 9.02
CA THR A 34 -14.85 0.67 7.57
C THR A 34 -13.99 1.68 6.81
N TYR A 35 -14.04 2.96 7.17
CA TYR A 35 -13.19 3.98 6.57
C TYR A 35 -11.69 3.66 6.67
N LEU A 36 -11.24 3.14 7.82
CA LEU A 36 -9.83 2.80 8.02
C LEU A 36 -9.39 1.58 7.20
N ARG A 37 -10.28 0.61 7.00
CA ARG A 37 -10.05 -0.53 6.09
C ARG A 37 -9.88 -0.06 4.65
N GLU A 38 -10.80 0.77 4.16
CA GLU A 38 -10.73 1.35 2.81
C GLU A 38 -9.44 2.16 2.60
N LYS A 39 -9.10 3.00 3.58
CA LYS A 39 -7.85 3.77 3.55
C LYS A 39 -6.61 2.88 3.53
N LEU A 40 -6.58 1.80 4.31
CA LEU A 40 -5.48 0.85 4.29
C LEU A 40 -5.37 0.17 2.92
N ILE A 41 -6.49 -0.27 2.35
CA ILE A 41 -6.51 -0.91 1.02
C ILE A 41 -5.98 0.05 -0.05
N ALA A 42 -6.40 1.32 -0.03
CA ALA A 42 -5.90 2.34 -0.95
C ALA A 42 -4.39 2.61 -0.78
N ASP A 43 -3.89 2.67 0.47
CA ASP A 43 -2.46 2.81 0.75
C ASP A 43 -1.65 1.59 0.24
N LEU A 44 -2.20 0.38 0.37
CA LEU A 44 -1.58 -0.84 -0.14
C LEU A 44 -1.58 -0.91 -1.67
N ALA A 45 -2.67 -0.51 -2.33
CA ALA A 45 -2.75 -0.43 -3.78
C ALA A 45 -1.71 0.55 -4.35
N TRP A 46 -1.58 1.70 -3.70
CA TRP A 46 -0.55 2.66 -4.04
C TRP A 46 0.87 2.08 -3.83
N TYR A 47 1.13 1.46 -2.67
CA TYR A 47 2.41 0.84 -2.33
C TYR A 47 2.81 -0.26 -3.33
N LYS A 48 1.88 -1.16 -3.67
CA LYS A 48 2.04 -2.20 -4.68
C LYS A 48 2.59 -1.65 -5.99
N ASN A 49 1.99 -0.58 -6.49
CA ASN A 49 2.39 0.04 -7.75
C ASN A 49 3.79 0.68 -7.67
N GLN A 50 4.16 1.24 -6.51
CA GLN A 50 5.47 1.88 -6.34
C GLN A 50 6.60 0.86 -6.18
N LYS A 51 6.33 -0.28 -5.55
CA LYS A 51 7.32 -1.32 -5.24
C LYS A 51 7.33 -2.47 -6.23
N ASN A 52 6.37 -2.53 -7.14
CA ASN A 52 6.18 -3.67 -8.05
C ASN A 52 6.14 -5.01 -7.28
N CYS A 53 5.29 -5.07 -6.27
CA CYS A 53 5.09 -6.26 -5.42
C CYS A 53 3.61 -6.64 -5.40
N ASP A 54 3.30 -7.89 -5.02
CA ASP A 54 1.92 -8.26 -4.70
C ASP A 54 1.58 -7.93 -3.26
N THR A 55 0.31 -7.60 -3.02
CA THR A 55 -0.19 -7.24 -1.69
C THR A 55 -1.46 -8.00 -1.35
N VAL A 56 -1.48 -8.54 -0.13
CA VAL A 56 -2.62 -9.22 0.48
C VAL A 56 -2.89 -8.55 1.82
N VAL A 57 -4.13 -8.24 2.12
CA VAL A 57 -4.55 -7.82 3.47
C VAL A 57 -5.56 -8.81 4.02
N VAL A 58 -5.36 -9.22 5.26
CA VAL A 58 -6.23 -10.17 5.97
C VAL A 58 -6.92 -9.44 7.11
N PHE A 59 -8.24 -9.55 7.17
CA PHE A 59 -9.05 -9.03 8.27
C PHE A 59 -9.68 -10.19 9.04
N ASP A 60 -9.54 -10.15 10.36
CA ASP A 60 -10.21 -11.09 11.26
C ASP A 60 -11.73 -10.88 11.20
N ALA A 61 -12.46 -11.91 10.82
CA ALA A 61 -13.92 -11.95 10.81
C ALA A 61 -14.49 -13.20 11.52
N ARG A 62 -13.71 -13.78 12.43
CA ARG A 62 -14.08 -15.02 13.17
C ARG A 62 -15.44 -14.97 13.88
N ASN A 63 -15.92 -13.79 14.22
CA ASN A 63 -17.23 -13.59 14.83
C ASN A 63 -18.36 -13.43 13.81
N SER A 64 -18.07 -13.52 12.52
CA SER A 64 -19.09 -13.57 11.47
C SER A 64 -19.72 -14.96 11.39
N ASP A 65 -20.94 -15.05 10.89
CA ASP A 65 -21.59 -16.34 10.66
C ASP A 65 -21.19 -16.99 9.33
N ASN A 66 -20.28 -16.38 8.59
CA ASN A 66 -19.87 -16.88 7.29
C ASN A 66 -18.97 -18.14 7.45
N PRO A 67 -19.38 -19.32 6.94
CA PRO A 67 -18.60 -20.54 7.03
C PRO A 67 -17.40 -20.57 6.08
N GLN A 68 -17.29 -19.63 5.14
CA GLN A 68 -16.22 -19.55 4.16
C GLN A 68 -15.49 -18.21 4.26
N ARG A 69 -14.21 -18.20 3.86
CA ARG A 69 -13.46 -16.95 3.69
C ARG A 69 -14.07 -16.10 2.57
N SER A 70 -14.21 -14.82 2.80
CA SER A 70 -14.54 -13.87 1.74
C SER A 70 -13.24 -13.37 1.12
N ILE A 71 -13.08 -13.56 -0.18
CA ILE A 71 -11.89 -13.14 -0.93
C ILE A 71 -12.33 -12.23 -2.06
N GLN A 72 -11.76 -11.05 -2.13
CA GLN A 72 -12.02 -10.07 -3.18
C GLN A 72 -10.73 -9.35 -3.59
N THR A 73 -10.71 -8.79 -4.78
CA THR A 73 -9.60 -7.97 -5.25
C THR A 73 -10.08 -6.53 -5.43
N ILE A 74 -9.47 -5.60 -4.71
CA ILE A 74 -9.80 -4.17 -4.76
C ILE A 74 -8.52 -3.43 -5.17
N ASP A 75 -8.56 -2.70 -6.27
CA ASP A 75 -7.41 -1.95 -6.83
C ASP A 75 -6.12 -2.79 -6.94
N GLY A 76 -6.28 -4.08 -7.23
CA GLY A 76 -5.18 -5.03 -7.34
C GLY A 76 -4.64 -5.56 -6.01
N VAL A 77 -5.22 -5.17 -4.88
CA VAL A 77 -4.94 -5.74 -3.55
C VAL A 77 -5.89 -6.90 -3.29
N LYS A 78 -5.36 -8.05 -2.90
CA LYS A 78 -6.18 -9.19 -2.47
C LYS A 78 -6.61 -8.96 -1.03
N VAL A 79 -7.91 -8.84 -0.81
CA VAL A 79 -8.52 -8.63 0.50
C VAL A 79 -9.18 -9.92 0.95
N ILE A 80 -8.81 -10.43 2.12
CA ILE A 80 -9.32 -11.68 2.68
C ILE A 80 -9.94 -11.40 4.03
N TYR A 81 -11.17 -11.85 4.23
CA TYR A 81 -11.80 -11.93 5.54
C TYR A 81 -11.81 -13.39 5.99
N SER A 82 -11.35 -13.64 7.21
CA SER A 82 -11.36 -14.98 7.79
C SER A 82 -12.79 -15.50 7.93
N ARG A 83 -12.94 -16.80 7.97
CA ARG A 83 -14.24 -17.47 8.20
C ARG A 83 -14.56 -17.56 9.69
N LYS A 84 -15.74 -18.07 10.01
CA LYS A 84 -16.18 -18.39 11.37
C LYS A 84 -15.13 -19.24 12.09
N ASN A 85 -14.80 -18.87 13.31
CA ASN A 85 -13.81 -19.55 14.18
C ASN A 85 -12.37 -19.59 13.63
N GLU A 86 -12.04 -18.81 12.61
CA GLU A 86 -10.70 -18.70 12.05
C GLU A 86 -10.13 -17.30 12.34
N THR A 87 -8.89 -17.23 12.77
CA THR A 87 -8.20 -15.97 13.03
C THR A 87 -7.51 -15.44 11.77
N ALA A 88 -7.18 -14.15 11.75
CA ALA A 88 -6.32 -13.60 10.70
C ALA A 88 -4.94 -14.26 10.72
N ASP A 89 -4.44 -14.63 11.91
CA ASP A 89 -3.15 -15.30 12.08
C ASP A 89 -3.11 -16.64 11.36
N ASP A 90 -4.16 -17.46 11.50
CA ASP A 90 -4.28 -18.76 10.82
C ASP A 90 -4.21 -18.59 9.30
N VAL A 91 -4.92 -17.58 8.77
CA VAL A 91 -4.92 -17.27 7.34
C VAL A 91 -3.56 -16.79 6.86
N ILE A 92 -2.90 -15.92 7.62
CA ILE A 92 -1.57 -15.38 7.29
C ILE A 92 -0.52 -16.49 7.29
N GLU A 93 -0.56 -17.39 8.30
CA GLU A 93 0.36 -18.52 8.38
C GLU A 93 0.19 -19.47 7.19
N GLU A 94 -1.05 -19.80 6.85
CA GLU A 94 -1.36 -20.64 5.70
C GLU A 94 -0.86 -20.01 4.39
N LEU A 95 -1.18 -18.73 4.14
CA LEU A 95 -0.74 -18.01 2.95
C LEU A 95 0.78 -17.96 2.84
N ALA A 96 1.46 -17.57 3.90
CA ALA A 96 2.92 -17.51 3.92
C ALA A 96 3.56 -18.90 3.72
N GLY A 97 2.86 -19.95 4.09
CA GLY A 97 3.30 -21.33 3.90
C GLY A 97 3.09 -21.91 2.51
N MET A 98 2.05 -21.48 1.82
CA MET A 98 1.64 -21.99 0.50
C MET A 98 2.26 -21.21 -0.67
N GLU A 99 2.58 -19.94 -0.48
CA GLU A 99 3.09 -19.07 -1.54
C GLU A 99 4.56 -19.38 -1.86
N THR A 100 4.78 -20.23 -2.87
CA THR A 100 6.12 -20.70 -3.25
C THR A 100 6.74 -19.93 -4.41
N GLY A 101 5.97 -19.10 -5.11
CA GLY A 101 6.41 -18.38 -6.32
C GLY A 101 7.18 -17.08 -6.05
N TYR A 102 7.19 -16.59 -4.79
CA TYR A 102 7.83 -15.34 -4.44
C TYR A 102 9.24 -15.55 -3.87
N LYS A 103 10.17 -14.67 -4.24
CA LYS A 103 11.51 -14.67 -3.66
C LYS A 103 11.51 -14.21 -2.21
N ARG A 104 10.64 -13.24 -1.88
CA ARG A 104 10.50 -12.70 -0.52
C ARG A 104 9.03 -12.51 -0.16
N ILE A 105 8.68 -12.94 1.02
CA ILE A 105 7.35 -12.76 1.60
C ILE A 105 7.51 -11.92 2.86
N PHE A 106 6.89 -10.74 2.88
CA PHE A 106 6.90 -9.84 4.03
C PHE A 106 5.58 -9.94 4.78
N VAL A 107 5.61 -10.41 6.02
CA VAL A 107 4.45 -10.42 6.91
C VAL A 107 4.48 -9.17 7.79
N VAL A 108 3.46 -8.34 7.65
CA VAL A 108 3.31 -7.08 8.40
C VAL A 108 2.38 -7.29 9.57
N THR A 109 2.96 -7.41 10.75
CA THR A 109 2.24 -7.56 12.01
C THR A 109 3.09 -7.07 13.18
N SER A 110 2.44 -6.59 14.23
CA SER A 110 3.10 -6.25 15.50
C SER A 110 2.87 -7.30 16.58
N ASP A 111 2.15 -8.39 16.27
CA ASP A 111 1.92 -9.45 17.23
C ASP A 111 3.19 -10.30 17.39
N TYR A 112 3.56 -10.52 18.66
CA TYR A 112 4.73 -11.29 19.03
C TYR A 112 4.54 -12.80 18.75
N LEU A 113 3.31 -13.29 18.84
CA LEU A 113 2.98 -14.70 18.61
C LEU A 113 3.14 -15.11 17.15
N GLN A 114 2.96 -14.20 16.20
CA GLN A 114 3.21 -14.41 14.77
C GLN A 114 4.70 -14.56 14.43
N GLN A 115 5.61 -14.41 15.38
CA GLN A 115 7.03 -14.64 15.14
C GLN A 115 7.33 -16.10 14.70
N LYS A 116 6.44 -17.04 14.99
CA LYS A 116 6.56 -18.45 14.56
C LYS A 116 6.56 -18.62 13.03
N VAL A 117 5.91 -17.72 12.29
CA VAL A 117 5.83 -17.77 10.81
C VAL A 117 7.16 -17.42 10.15
N VAL A 118 8.02 -16.68 10.84
CA VAL A 118 9.26 -16.09 10.29
C VAL A 118 10.42 -17.09 10.14
N PHE A 119 10.29 -18.32 10.59
CA PHE A 119 11.40 -19.31 10.52
C PHE A 119 11.56 -20.01 9.16
N ARG A 120 10.84 -19.59 8.13
CA ARG A 120 11.02 -20.14 6.77
C ARG A 120 11.97 -19.24 5.95
N LYS A 121 12.76 -19.85 5.07
CA LYS A 121 13.93 -19.28 4.38
C LYS A 121 13.66 -17.99 3.57
N ASN A 122 12.44 -17.66 3.23
CA ASN A 122 12.09 -16.48 2.41
C ASN A 122 11.02 -15.59 3.03
N ILE A 123 10.68 -15.82 4.30
CA ILE A 123 9.66 -15.05 5.01
C ILE A 123 10.34 -14.06 5.96
N TYR A 124 9.94 -12.80 5.85
CA TYR A 124 10.48 -11.69 6.62
C TYR A 124 9.33 -10.99 7.36
N ARG A 125 9.56 -10.61 8.59
CA ARG A 125 8.61 -9.84 9.36
C ARG A 125 8.91 -8.33 9.26
N LYS A 126 7.85 -7.54 9.14
CA LYS A 126 7.87 -6.09 9.37
C LYS A 126 6.85 -5.76 10.45
N SER A 127 7.20 -4.88 11.39
CA SER A 127 6.20 -4.33 12.30
C SER A 127 5.26 -3.38 11.55
N SER A 128 4.02 -3.24 12.04
CA SER A 128 3.05 -2.27 11.51
C SER A 128 3.63 -0.84 11.49
N ARG A 129 4.45 -0.49 12.49
CA ARG A 129 5.13 0.81 12.57
C ARG A 129 6.16 1.00 11.47
N GLU A 130 7.05 0.03 11.26
CA GLU A 130 8.07 0.07 10.20
C GLU A 130 7.44 0.20 8.83
N PHE A 131 6.41 -0.60 8.57
CA PHE A 131 5.72 -0.58 7.28
C PHE A 131 5.02 0.76 7.01
N ARG A 132 4.39 1.35 8.03
CA ARG A 132 3.80 2.69 7.92
C ARG A 132 4.84 3.76 7.63
N LEU A 133 6.00 3.71 8.28
CA LEU A 133 7.09 4.65 8.01
C LEU A 133 7.60 4.48 6.58
N GLU A 134 7.74 3.26 6.10
CA GLU A 134 8.15 2.98 4.71
C GLU A 134 7.17 3.59 3.70
N ILE A 135 5.85 3.40 3.90
CA ILE A 135 4.82 4.02 3.04
C ILE A 135 4.93 5.54 3.08
N LYS A 136 5.09 6.13 4.26
CA LYS A 136 5.23 7.58 4.43
C LYS A 136 6.45 8.11 3.70
N ASP A 137 7.62 7.53 3.93
CA ASP A 137 8.88 7.94 3.31
C ASP A 137 8.83 7.85 1.78
N LEU A 138 8.16 6.83 1.25
CA LEU A 138 7.94 6.71 -0.20
C LEU A 138 7.06 7.86 -0.72
N LYS A 139 5.97 8.17 -0.01
CA LYS A 139 5.07 9.29 -0.38
C LYS A 139 5.80 10.62 -0.34
N ASP A 140 6.61 10.85 0.67
CA ASP A 140 7.36 12.10 0.83
C ASP A 140 8.42 12.24 -0.27
N LYS A 141 9.19 11.20 -0.57
CA LYS A 141 10.16 11.19 -1.67
C LYS A 141 9.53 11.47 -3.04
N ILE A 142 8.35 10.93 -3.32
CA ILE A 142 7.65 11.18 -4.58
C ILE A 142 7.15 12.62 -4.63
N ARG A 143 6.62 13.13 -3.52
CA ARG A 143 6.18 14.53 -3.43
C ARG A 143 7.33 15.51 -3.68
N GLU A 144 8.50 15.25 -3.10
CA GLU A 144 9.70 16.06 -3.32
C GLU A 144 10.16 16.02 -4.79
N LYS A 145 10.19 14.83 -5.41
CA LYS A 145 10.51 14.68 -6.83
C LYS A 145 9.54 15.45 -7.73
N MET A 146 8.24 15.39 -7.45
CA MET A 146 7.23 16.13 -8.20
C MET A 146 7.41 17.65 -8.03
N ALA A 147 7.72 18.11 -6.83
CA ALA A 147 7.95 19.54 -6.56
C ALA A 147 9.21 20.07 -7.25
N SER A 148 10.31 19.29 -7.28
CA SER A 148 11.54 19.66 -7.99
C SER A 148 11.32 19.69 -9.51
N SER A 149 10.67 18.67 -10.07
CA SER A 149 10.36 18.60 -11.51
C SER A 149 9.48 19.78 -11.96
N LYS A 150 8.50 20.18 -11.14
CA LYS A 150 7.68 21.35 -11.44
C LYS A 150 8.49 22.64 -11.45
N LYS A 151 9.40 22.84 -10.47
CA LYS A 151 10.29 24.00 -10.44
C LYS A 151 11.22 24.08 -11.65
N ASP A 152 11.73 22.94 -12.12
CA ASP A 152 12.61 22.89 -13.29
C ASP A 152 11.82 23.16 -14.57
N SER A 153 10.61 22.63 -14.71
CA SER A 153 9.71 22.94 -15.82
C SER A 153 9.37 24.43 -15.89
N ASP A 154 9.08 25.05 -14.74
CA ASP A 154 8.81 26.50 -14.66
C ASP A 154 10.03 27.33 -15.05
N LYS A 155 11.26 26.94 -14.64
CA LYS A 155 12.52 27.61 -15.04
C LYS A 155 12.75 27.52 -16.54
N VAL A 156 12.56 26.33 -17.13
CA VAL A 156 12.71 26.13 -18.60
C VAL A 156 11.69 26.96 -19.33
N PHE A 157 10.43 26.98 -18.88
CA PHE A 157 9.38 27.79 -19.48
C PHE A 157 9.70 29.28 -19.44
N LEU A 158 10.12 29.81 -18.29
CA LEU A 158 10.54 31.23 -18.16
C LEU A 158 11.75 31.57 -19.04
N SER A 159 12.69 30.62 -19.19
CA SER A 159 13.85 30.80 -20.09
C SER A 159 13.42 30.87 -21.56
N LEU A 160 12.49 30.01 -22.00
CA LEU A 160 11.93 30.02 -23.34
C LEU A 160 11.11 31.29 -23.58
N GLU A 161 10.30 31.70 -22.61
CA GLU A 161 9.48 32.91 -22.70
C GLU A 161 10.34 34.18 -22.91
N LYS A 162 11.53 34.24 -22.27
CA LYS A 162 12.49 35.35 -22.46
C LYS A 162 13.09 35.40 -23.87
N ARG A 163 13.14 34.27 -24.60
CA ARG A 163 13.67 34.18 -25.97
C ARG A 163 12.62 34.45 -27.04
N LEU A 164 11.35 34.56 -26.70
CA LEU A 164 10.26 34.79 -27.62
C LEU A 164 10.07 36.29 -27.92
N SER A 165 9.68 36.60 -29.15
CA SER A 165 9.32 37.97 -29.53
C SER A 165 8.12 38.48 -28.72
N GLY A 166 8.03 39.78 -28.50
CA GLY A 166 6.98 40.43 -27.70
C GLY A 166 5.55 40.04 -28.10
N LYS A 167 5.30 39.86 -29.40
CA LYS A 167 3.97 39.41 -29.90
C LYS A 167 3.62 37.98 -29.49
N THR A 168 4.58 37.06 -29.57
CA THR A 168 4.40 35.64 -29.21
C THR A 168 4.27 35.48 -27.70
N ARG A 169 5.00 36.28 -26.93
CA ARG A 169 4.95 36.31 -25.46
C ARG A 169 3.57 36.71 -24.94
N LYS A 170 2.95 37.73 -25.58
CA LYS A 170 1.60 38.19 -25.23
C LYS A 170 0.53 37.09 -25.45
N LYS A 171 0.59 36.40 -26.59
CA LYS A 171 -0.28 35.28 -26.92
C LYS A 171 -0.15 34.10 -25.92
N LEU A 172 1.07 33.77 -25.52
CA LEU A 172 1.33 32.71 -24.54
C LEU A 172 0.79 33.05 -23.13
N SER A 173 0.94 34.32 -22.73
CA SER A 173 0.41 34.81 -21.45
C SER A 173 -1.12 34.79 -21.37
N GLU A 174 -1.80 34.96 -22.48
CA GLU A 174 -3.27 34.87 -22.60
C GLU A 174 -3.77 33.43 -22.51
N LEU A 175 -3.03 32.47 -23.08
CA LEU A 175 -3.34 31.03 -23.00
C LEU A 175 -3.16 30.46 -21.58
N ARG A 176 -2.30 31.04 -20.75
CA ARG A 176 -2.03 30.62 -19.37
C ARG A 176 -3.11 31.08 -18.39
N LYS A 177 -3.95 32.04 -18.76
CA LYS A 177 -5.03 32.60 -17.93
C LYS A 177 -6.39 31.88 -18.12
N LYS A 178 -6.49 30.93 -19.06
CA LYS A 178 -7.61 30.04 -19.27
C LYS A 178 -7.34 28.69 -18.61
#